data_ef1d9e488460c8a4dc1fea55fbd9370a
#
_entry.id   ef1d9e488460c8a4dc1fea55fbd9370a
#
_cell.length_a   1.000
_cell.length_b   1.000
_cell.length_c   1.000
_cell.angle_alpha   90.00
_cell.angle_beta   90.00
_cell.angle_gamma   90.00
#
_symmetry.space_group_name_H-M   'P 1'
#
loop_
_entity.id
_entity.type
_entity.pdbx_description
1 polymer ?
#
loop_
_entity_poly.entity_id
_entity_poly.type
_entity_poly.pdbx_seq_one_letter_code
_entity_poly.pdbx_strand_id
1 'polypeptide(L)'
;KNALPNEIPQMSVGLLLDESGSMCSCDRCTYARSSAIILYDFCKALHIPVTVYGHSTSGSSVELYSYAEFESIDNDDKYRLMDIAARGSNRDGAALRFVAEQLVKRPEEVKILILVSDGQPAAPGYYGSAAEEDLRGIRQEYRRKGVLFIAAAIGEDKQNIERIYGDSFMDITDLNQLPVKLTAAVKRHMRV
;
A
#
# COMPACT_ATOMS: atom_id res chain seq x y z
N LYS A 1 37.60 2.96 10.68
CA LYS A 1 37.11 2.34 9.42
C LYS A 1 36.00 3.23 8.93
N ASN A 2 36.25 4.06 7.91
CA ASN A 2 35.24 4.88 7.28
C ASN A 2 34.33 3.94 6.48
N ALA A 3 33.10 3.78 6.94
CA ALA A 3 32.04 3.24 6.10
C ALA A 3 31.86 4.22 4.93
N LEU A 4 31.88 3.70 3.70
CA LEU A 4 31.54 4.49 2.51
C LEU A 4 30.11 4.98 2.70
N PRO A 5 29.84 6.30 2.59
CA PRO A 5 28.50 6.79 2.59
C PRO A 5 27.83 6.38 1.26
N ASN A 6 26.63 5.84 1.33
CA ASN A 6 25.66 5.64 0.23
C ASN A 6 25.64 4.27 -0.47
N GLU A 7 25.63 3.18 0.26
CA GLU A 7 24.86 2.05 -0.24
C GLU A 7 23.39 2.35 0.05
N ILE A 8 22.59 2.54 -1.00
CA ILE A 8 21.12 2.60 -0.87
C ILE A 8 20.71 1.22 -0.35
N PRO A 9 20.05 1.12 0.81
CA PRO A 9 19.68 -0.17 1.36
C PRO A 9 18.77 -0.89 0.36
N GLN A 10 18.96 -2.19 0.22
CA GLN A 10 18.07 -2.99 -0.61
C GLN A 10 16.66 -2.94 -0.03
N MET A 11 15.69 -2.62 -0.87
CA MET A 11 14.31 -2.47 -0.46
C MET A 11 13.36 -3.28 -1.35
N SER A 12 12.22 -3.67 -0.78
CA SER A 12 11.09 -4.25 -1.50
C SER A 12 9.80 -3.51 -1.15
N VAL A 13 8.90 -3.41 -2.11
CA VAL A 13 7.65 -2.65 -1.99
C VAL A 13 6.45 -3.53 -2.29
N GLY A 14 5.49 -3.55 -1.38
CA GLY A 14 4.16 -4.09 -1.61
C GLY A 14 3.15 -2.95 -1.68
N LEU A 15 2.42 -2.84 -2.77
CA LEU A 15 1.34 -1.88 -2.95
C LEU A 15 0.00 -2.59 -2.85
N LEU A 16 -0.85 -2.11 -1.97
CA LEU A 16 -2.21 -2.59 -1.80
C LEU A 16 -3.19 -1.46 -2.11
N LEU A 17 -4.14 -1.72 -3.01
CA LEU A 17 -5.13 -0.76 -3.47
C LEU A 17 -6.51 -1.16 -2.96
N ASP A 18 -7.19 -0.21 -2.35
CA ASP A 18 -8.60 -0.33 -2.05
C ASP A 18 -9.40 -0.22 -3.35
N GLU A 19 -10.15 -1.28 -3.67
CA GLU A 19 -11.07 -1.34 -4.81
C GLU A 19 -12.53 -1.42 -4.35
N SER A 20 -12.84 -0.84 -3.19
CA SER A 20 -14.21 -0.74 -2.72
C SER A 20 -15.06 0.20 -3.56
N GLY A 21 -16.39 0.08 -3.44
CA GLY A 21 -17.34 0.87 -4.22
C GLY A 21 -17.22 2.38 -4.02
N SER A 22 -16.78 2.85 -2.84
CA SER A 22 -16.51 4.27 -2.57
C SER A 22 -15.47 4.88 -3.50
N MET A 23 -14.55 4.07 -4.00
CA MET A 23 -13.53 4.47 -4.97
C MET A 23 -14.08 4.89 -6.34
N CYS A 24 -15.37 4.60 -6.64
CA CYS A 24 -16.05 5.11 -7.85
C CYS A 24 -16.23 6.64 -7.83
N SER A 25 -16.25 7.25 -6.65
CA SER A 25 -16.59 8.67 -6.51
C SER A 25 -15.36 9.56 -6.66
N CYS A 26 -15.56 10.80 -7.19
CA CYS A 26 -14.54 11.85 -7.21
C CYS A 26 -13.21 11.42 -7.84
N ASP A 27 -13.22 10.63 -8.90
CA ASP A 27 -12.03 10.14 -9.61
C ASP A 27 -11.02 9.34 -8.74
N ARG A 28 -11.43 8.89 -7.55
CA ARG A 28 -10.54 8.19 -6.61
C ARG A 28 -9.89 6.96 -7.23
N CYS A 29 -10.65 6.17 -8.00
CA CYS A 29 -10.12 5.01 -8.71
C CYS A 29 -9.06 5.40 -9.75
N THR A 30 -9.26 6.53 -10.46
CA THR A 30 -8.28 7.07 -11.40
C THR A 30 -7.00 7.50 -10.69
N TYR A 31 -7.14 8.15 -9.53
CA TYR A 31 -5.99 8.52 -8.69
C TYR A 31 -5.24 7.29 -8.15
N ALA A 32 -5.97 6.28 -7.66
CA ALA A 32 -5.37 5.02 -7.18
C ALA A 32 -4.59 4.32 -8.30
N ARG A 33 -5.19 4.20 -9.48
CA ARG A 33 -4.55 3.62 -10.67
C ARG A 33 -3.30 4.39 -11.08
N SER A 34 -3.39 5.71 -11.16
CA SER A 34 -2.24 6.58 -11.50
C SER A 34 -1.12 6.47 -10.48
N SER A 35 -1.46 6.42 -9.18
CA SER A 35 -0.51 6.20 -8.10
C SER A 35 0.21 4.85 -8.25
N ALA A 36 -0.54 3.80 -8.56
CA ALA A 36 0.00 2.47 -8.75
C ALA A 36 0.98 2.41 -9.93
N ILE A 37 0.62 3.02 -11.07
CA ILE A 37 1.49 3.08 -12.25
C ILE A 37 2.77 3.86 -11.95
N ILE A 38 2.67 5.03 -11.33
CA ILE A 38 3.84 5.86 -10.99
C ILE A 38 4.77 5.10 -10.03
N LEU A 39 4.23 4.47 -8.99
CA LEU A 39 5.01 3.69 -8.03
C LEU A 39 5.64 2.46 -8.66
N TYR A 40 4.91 1.75 -9.50
CA TYR A 40 5.41 0.59 -10.22
C TYR A 40 6.57 0.98 -11.14
N ASP A 41 6.40 2.01 -11.97
CA ASP A 41 7.44 2.49 -12.90
C ASP A 41 8.68 3.00 -12.12
N PHE A 42 8.47 3.71 -11.02
CA PHE A 42 9.55 4.15 -10.14
C PHE A 42 10.34 2.96 -9.57
N CYS A 43 9.66 1.94 -9.05
CA CYS A 43 10.31 0.75 -8.52
C CYS A 43 11.07 -0.01 -9.62
N LYS A 44 10.46 -0.19 -10.79
CA LYS A 44 11.12 -0.86 -11.92
C LYS A 44 12.35 -0.10 -12.42
N ALA A 45 12.29 1.23 -12.52
CA ALA A 45 13.42 2.07 -12.93
C ALA A 45 14.61 1.99 -11.96
N LEU A 46 14.35 1.76 -10.69
CA LEU A 46 15.37 1.63 -9.65
C LEU A 46 15.71 0.17 -9.30
N HIS A 47 15.20 -0.80 -10.06
CA HIS A 47 15.36 -2.23 -9.81
C HIS A 47 14.92 -2.66 -8.39
N ILE A 48 13.88 -2.00 -7.85
CA ILE A 48 13.27 -2.34 -6.57
C ILE A 48 12.22 -3.43 -6.81
N PRO A 49 12.32 -4.60 -6.17
CA PRO A 49 11.25 -5.60 -6.22
C PRO A 49 9.93 -5.01 -5.74
N VAL A 50 8.89 -5.14 -6.55
CA VAL A 50 7.56 -4.58 -6.28
C VAL A 50 6.46 -5.59 -6.59
N THR A 51 5.47 -5.65 -5.69
CA THR A 51 4.22 -6.37 -5.94
C THR A 51 3.04 -5.41 -5.80
N VAL A 52 2.00 -5.60 -6.60
CA VAL A 52 0.81 -4.75 -6.61
C VAL A 52 -0.45 -5.62 -6.57
N TYR A 53 -1.24 -5.41 -5.54
CA TYR A 53 -2.54 -6.05 -5.36
C TYR A 53 -3.64 -5.01 -5.20
N GLY A 54 -4.80 -5.30 -5.79
CA GLY A 54 -6.06 -4.70 -5.40
C GLY A 54 -6.81 -5.60 -4.45
N HIS A 55 -7.71 -5.05 -3.65
CA HIS A 55 -8.61 -5.85 -2.85
C HIS A 55 -10.03 -5.29 -2.82
N SER A 56 -10.97 -6.19 -2.72
CA SER A 56 -12.38 -5.89 -2.49
C SER A 56 -13.02 -7.01 -1.66
N THR A 57 -14.27 -6.85 -1.31
CA THR A 57 -15.02 -7.85 -0.54
C THR A 57 -16.34 -8.14 -1.22
N SER A 58 -16.60 -9.43 -1.49
CA SER A 58 -17.88 -9.92 -1.98
C SER A 58 -18.52 -10.79 -0.89
N GLY A 59 -19.60 -10.31 -0.30
CA GLY A 59 -20.23 -10.95 0.87
C GLY A 59 -19.27 -11.02 2.06
N SER A 60 -18.88 -12.22 2.48
CA SER A 60 -17.93 -12.46 3.57
C SER A 60 -16.50 -12.74 3.09
N SER A 61 -16.30 -12.87 1.78
CA SER A 61 -15.02 -13.24 1.18
C SER A 61 -14.23 -12.01 0.77
N VAL A 62 -12.94 -11.99 1.10
CA VAL A 62 -11.99 -10.98 0.60
C VAL A 62 -11.41 -11.49 -0.71
N GLU A 63 -11.50 -10.68 -1.73
CA GLU A 63 -10.96 -10.93 -3.05
C GLU A 63 -9.67 -10.12 -3.22
N LEU A 64 -8.64 -10.77 -3.74
CA LEU A 64 -7.36 -10.14 -4.05
C LEU A 64 -7.13 -10.22 -5.55
N TYR A 65 -6.79 -9.11 -6.15
CA TYR A 65 -6.49 -8.97 -7.57
C TYR A 65 -5.00 -8.73 -7.74
N SER A 66 -4.28 -9.71 -8.32
CA SER A 66 -2.85 -9.59 -8.58
C SER A 66 -2.61 -8.83 -9.88
N TYR A 67 -1.97 -7.68 -9.80
CA TYR A 67 -1.59 -6.85 -10.95
C TYR A 67 -0.10 -7.00 -11.29
N ALA A 68 0.74 -7.14 -10.28
CA ALA A 68 2.17 -7.40 -10.44
C ALA A 68 2.68 -8.22 -9.25
N GLU A 69 3.53 -9.19 -9.55
CA GLU A 69 4.21 -10.01 -8.55
C GLU A 69 5.69 -9.59 -8.42
N PHE A 70 6.33 -9.91 -7.29
CA PHE A 70 7.76 -9.67 -7.11
C PHE A 70 8.60 -10.28 -8.22
N GLU A 71 8.21 -11.46 -8.65
CA GLU A 71 8.80 -12.21 -9.74
C GLU A 71 7.79 -12.21 -10.88
N SER A 72 7.90 -11.20 -11.75
CA SER A 72 6.99 -11.06 -12.88
C SER A 72 7.07 -12.28 -13.79
N ILE A 73 5.91 -12.86 -14.11
CA ILE A 73 5.78 -14.03 -14.99
C ILE A 73 5.98 -13.60 -16.46
N ASP A 74 5.63 -12.36 -16.77
CA ASP A 74 5.70 -11.75 -18.09
C ASP A 74 5.97 -10.25 -17.99
N ASN A 75 5.96 -9.54 -19.12
CA ASN A 75 6.18 -8.09 -19.17
C ASN A 75 4.87 -7.29 -19.22
N ASP A 76 3.73 -7.90 -18.90
CA ASP A 76 2.40 -7.32 -19.07
C ASP A 76 1.84 -6.68 -17.79
N ASP A 77 2.60 -6.65 -16.69
CA ASP A 77 2.18 -6.06 -15.40
C ASP A 77 1.60 -4.66 -15.56
N LYS A 78 2.25 -3.78 -16.32
CA LYS A 78 1.79 -2.41 -16.54
C LYS A 78 0.43 -2.34 -17.24
N TYR A 79 0.08 -3.32 -18.05
CA TYR A 79 -1.23 -3.40 -18.70
C TYR A 79 -2.27 -3.90 -17.70
N ARG A 80 -1.92 -4.86 -16.84
CA ARG A 80 -2.80 -5.32 -15.75
C ARG A 80 -3.15 -4.20 -14.78
N LEU A 81 -2.23 -3.26 -14.51
CA LEU A 81 -2.52 -2.08 -13.70
C LEU A 81 -3.66 -1.20 -14.26
N MET A 82 -3.95 -1.28 -15.54
CA MET A 82 -5.07 -0.57 -16.15
C MET A 82 -6.45 -1.14 -15.75
N ASP A 83 -6.49 -2.39 -15.26
CA ASP A 83 -7.73 -3.06 -14.84
C ASP A 83 -8.14 -2.71 -13.39
N ILE A 84 -7.34 -1.89 -12.68
CA ILE A 84 -7.70 -1.39 -11.35
C ILE A 84 -9.02 -0.66 -11.42
N ALA A 85 -10.02 -1.12 -10.65
CA ALA A 85 -11.39 -0.63 -10.73
C ALA A 85 -12.09 -0.73 -9.37
N ALA A 86 -13.05 0.15 -9.12
CA ALA A 86 -13.90 0.04 -7.94
C ALA A 86 -14.88 -1.14 -8.08
N ARG A 87 -15.08 -1.88 -6.99
CA ARG A 87 -15.85 -3.14 -6.98
C ARG A 87 -16.85 -3.20 -5.81
N GLY A 88 -16.59 -4.06 -4.82
CA GLY A 88 -17.49 -4.35 -3.69
C GLY A 88 -17.23 -3.52 -2.44
N SER A 89 -17.19 -4.19 -1.29
CA SER A 89 -16.95 -3.57 0.01
C SER A 89 -15.46 -3.60 0.39
N ASN A 90 -15.14 -3.01 1.55
CA ASN A 90 -13.76 -2.89 2.02
C ASN A 90 -13.54 -3.67 3.32
N ARG A 91 -12.66 -4.68 3.27
CA ARG A 91 -12.15 -5.42 4.43
C ARG A 91 -10.63 -5.48 4.36
N ASP A 92 -9.98 -4.36 4.70
CA ASP A 92 -8.53 -4.16 4.54
C ASP A 92 -7.69 -5.17 5.32
N GLY A 93 -8.09 -5.57 6.52
CA GLY A 93 -7.24 -6.31 7.43
C GLY A 93 -6.68 -7.60 6.86
N ALA A 94 -7.51 -8.42 6.20
CA ALA A 94 -7.06 -9.67 5.59
C ALA A 94 -6.11 -9.42 4.41
N ALA A 95 -6.41 -8.42 3.57
CA ALA A 95 -5.59 -8.05 2.43
C ALA A 95 -4.22 -7.48 2.87
N LEU A 96 -4.22 -6.63 3.91
CA LEU A 96 -2.98 -6.11 4.51
C LEU A 96 -2.10 -7.23 5.06
N ARG A 97 -2.68 -8.21 5.78
CA ARG A 97 -1.93 -9.37 6.29
C ARG A 97 -1.31 -10.16 5.15
N PHE A 98 -2.06 -10.40 4.08
CA PHE A 98 -1.57 -11.15 2.93
C PHE A 98 -0.33 -10.48 2.31
N VAL A 99 -0.40 -9.18 1.98
CA VAL A 99 0.73 -8.46 1.37
C VAL A 99 1.90 -8.33 2.35
N ALA A 100 1.63 -8.07 3.63
CA ALA A 100 2.66 -7.97 4.65
C ALA A 100 3.42 -9.30 4.84
N GLU A 101 2.73 -10.45 4.79
CA GLU A 101 3.38 -11.77 4.86
C GLU A 101 4.26 -12.06 3.64
N GLN A 102 3.89 -11.58 2.44
CA GLN A 102 4.77 -11.67 1.27
C GLN A 102 6.04 -10.85 1.49
N LEU A 103 5.91 -9.62 2.00
CA LEU A 103 7.05 -8.75 2.31
C LEU A 103 7.96 -9.34 3.40
N VAL A 104 7.40 -9.93 4.44
CA VAL A 104 8.21 -10.55 5.52
C VAL A 104 9.16 -11.61 4.97
N LYS A 105 8.75 -12.36 3.93
CA LYS A 105 9.57 -13.40 3.29
C LYS A 105 10.70 -12.86 2.40
N ARG A 106 10.67 -11.57 2.07
CA ARG A 106 11.68 -10.94 1.20
C ARG A 106 13.02 -10.82 1.91
N PRO A 107 14.15 -10.96 1.19
CA PRO A 107 15.49 -10.84 1.75
C PRO A 107 15.93 -9.38 1.97
N GLU A 108 15.29 -8.40 1.31
CA GLU A 108 15.68 -7.00 1.38
C GLU A 108 15.59 -6.45 2.81
N GLU A 109 16.50 -5.52 3.14
CA GLU A 109 16.58 -4.92 4.48
C GLU A 109 15.38 -4.05 4.80
N VAL A 110 14.93 -3.25 3.81
CA VAL A 110 13.80 -2.32 3.95
C VAL A 110 12.59 -2.89 3.21
N LYS A 111 11.53 -3.16 3.95
CA LYS A 111 10.27 -3.72 3.42
C LYS A 111 9.18 -2.71 3.62
N ILE A 112 8.54 -2.26 2.55
CA ILE A 112 7.56 -1.19 2.59
C ILE A 112 6.22 -1.70 2.09
N LEU A 113 5.18 -1.57 2.90
CA LEU A 113 3.79 -1.78 2.50
C LEU A 113 3.11 -0.42 2.36
N ILE A 114 2.60 -0.13 1.17
CA ILE A 114 1.84 1.08 0.87
C ILE A 114 0.39 0.69 0.64
N LEU A 115 -0.51 1.18 1.50
CA LEU A 115 -1.94 1.10 1.28
C LEU A 115 -2.43 2.40 0.63
N VAL A 116 -3.17 2.28 -0.45
CA VAL A 116 -3.87 3.40 -1.11
C VAL A 116 -5.37 3.18 -0.90
N SER A 117 -6.00 4.04 -0.11
CA SER A 117 -7.42 3.94 0.25
C SER A 117 -8.05 5.33 0.39
N ASP A 118 -9.37 5.40 0.29
CA ASP A 118 -10.15 6.62 0.49
C ASP A 118 -10.77 6.74 1.90
N GLY A 119 -10.65 5.72 2.76
CA GLY A 119 -11.33 5.87 4.01
C GLY A 119 -11.32 4.71 4.99
N GLN A 120 -12.52 4.34 5.42
CA GLN A 120 -12.74 3.40 6.51
C GLN A 120 -13.11 2.01 6.02
N PRO A 121 -12.75 0.96 6.78
CA PRO A 121 -13.29 -0.37 6.56
C PRO A 121 -14.83 -0.32 6.63
N ALA A 122 -15.49 -0.87 5.62
CA ALA A 122 -16.94 -0.83 5.48
C ALA A 122 -17.49 -2.12 4.85
N ALA A 123 -17.18 -3.26 5.47
CA ALA A 123 -17.72 -4.55 5.06
C ALA A 123 -18.67 -5.13 6.13
N PRO A 124 -19.60 -6.02 5.76
CA PRO A 124 -20.43 -6.71 6.74
C PRO A 124 -19.58 -7.41 7.82
N GLY A 125 -19.82 -7.04 9.09
CA GLY A 125 -19.07 -7.57 10.24
C GLY A 125 -17.63 -7.06 10.37
N TYR A 126 -17.23 -6.07 9.57
CA TYR A 126 -15.91 -5.45 9.65
C TYR A 126 -16.00 -3.94 9.40
N TYR A 127 -16.35 -3.17 10.43
CA TYR A 127 -16.54 -1.72 10.39
C TYR A 127 -16.35 -1.07 11.76
N GLY A 128 -16.26 0.25 11.78
CA GLY A 128 -16.18 1.05 12.99
C GLY A 128 -14.92 0.80 13.82
N SER A 129 -15.01 1.04 15.13
CA SER A 129 -13.86 0.99 16.04
C SER A 129 -13.16 -0.35 16.10
N ALA A 130 -13.90 -1.46 16.03
CA ALA A 130 -13.32 -2.81 16.07
C ALA A 130 -12.44 -3.09 14.84
N ALA A 131 -12.89 -2.68 13.66
CA ALA A 131 -12.09 -2.81 12.44
C ALA A 131 -10.85 -1.89 12.47
N GLU A 132 -11.00 -0.66 12.95
CA GLU A 132 -9.87 0.26 13.12
C GLU A 132 -8.84 -0.27 14.12
N GLU A 133 -9.28 -0.92 15.20
CA GLU A 133 -8.39 -1.52 16.18
C GLU A 133 -7.63 -2.70 15.59
N ASP A 134 -8.29 -3.55 14.79
CA ASP A 134 -7.62 -4.63 14.05
C ASP A 134 -6.54 -4.06 13.11
N LEU A 135 -6.84 -3.00 12.34
CA LEU A 135 -5.88 -2.36 11.45
C LEU A 135 -4.66 -1.79 12.21
N ARG A 136 -4.89 -1.15 13.35
CA ARG A 136 -3.81 -0.68 14.23
C ARG A 136 -2.97 -1.85 14.76
N GLY A 137 -3.61 -2.95 15.13
CA GLY A 137 -2.95 -4.18 15.56
C GLY A 137 -2.07 -4.79 14.48
N ILE A 138 -2.61 -4.91 13.25
CA ILE A 138 -1.87 -5.40 12.08
C ILE A 138 -0.62 -4.53 11.82
N ARG A 139 -0.79 -3.21 11.78
CA ARG A 139 0.34 -2.29 11.61
C ARG A 139 1.44 -2.51 12.65
N GLN A 140 1.07 -2.65 13.93
CA GLN A 140 2.03 -2.88 15.01
C GLN A 140 2.72 -4.23 14.89
N GLU A 141 1.97 -5.28 14.57
CA GLU A 141 2.49 -6.63 14.38
C GLU A 141 3.57 -6.66 13.30
N TYR A 142 3.25 -6.16 12.10
CA TYR A 142 4.18 -6.22 10.98
C TYR A 142 5.32 -5.21 11.06
N ARG A 143 5.12 -4.08 11.75
CA ARG A 143 6.23 -3.19 12.11
C ARG A 143 7.28 -3.90 12.95
N ARG A 144 6.86 -4.76 13.90
CA ARG A 144 7.80 -5.59 14.68
C ARG A 144 8.49 -6.66 13.84
N LYS A 145 7.88 -7.08 12.76
CA LYS A 145 8.46 -7.99 11.75
C LYS A 145 9.32 -7.27 10.69
N GLY A 146 9.55 -5.96 10.85
CA GLY A 146 10.40 -5.16 9.97
C GLY A 146 9.69 -4.59 8.73
N VAL A 147 8.36 -4.59 8.67
CA VAL A 147 7.60 -3.97 7.57
C VAL A 147 7.21 -2.54 7.93
N LEU A 148 7.66 -1.59 7.13
CA LEU A 148 7.24 -0.19 7.20
C LEU A 148 5.89 -0.03 6.52
N PHE A 149 4.90 0.49 7.26
CA PHE A 149 3.58 0.83 6.72
C PHE A 149 3.51 2.30 6.32
N ILE A 150 2.94 2.53 5.14
CA ILE A 150 2.56 3.86 4.65
C ILE A 150 1.10 3.76 4.20
N ALA A 151 0.22 4.55 4.81
CA ALA A 151 -1.16 4.66 4.40
C ALA A 151 -1.34 5.95 3.60
N ALA A 152 -1.55 5.80 2.31
CA ALA A 152 -1.71 6.89 1.36
C ALA A 152 -3.20 7.19 1.17
N ALA A 153 -3.63 8.39 1.56
CA ALA A 153 -5.02 8.79 1.47
C ALA A 153 -5.34 9.52 0.17
N ILE A 154 -6.48 9.16 -0.41
CA ILE A 154 -7.08 9.80 -1.58
C ILE A 154 -8.38 10.47 -1.16
N GLY A 155 -8.61 11.71 -1.62
CA GLY A 155 -9.87 12.40 -1.42
C GLY A 155 -9.98 13.15 -0.09
N GLU A 156 -11.22 13.35 0.38
CA GLU A 156 -11.52 14.18 1.54
C GLU A 156 -11.44 13.44 2.88
N ASP A 157 -11.49 12.09 2.85
CA ASP A 157 -11.51 11.25 4.07
C ASP A 157 -10.14 11.02 4.70
N LYS A 158 -9.17 11.88 4.42
CA LYS A 158 -7.81 11.82 4.95
C LYS A 158 -7.76 11.71 6.47
N GLN A 159 -8.69 12.39 7.16
CA GLN A 159 -8.78 12.37 8.62
C GLN A 159 -9.00 10.96 9.18
N ASN A 160 -9.74 10.11 8.46
CA ASN A 160 -9.97 8.73 8.87
C ASN A 160 -8.69 7.90 8.77
N ILE A 161 -7.99 8.03 7.65
CA ILE A 161 -6.71 7.34 7.42
C ILE A 161 -5.66 7.82 8.44
N GLU A 162 -5.56 9.13 8.67
CA GLU A 162 -4.65 9.69 9.68
C GLU A 162 -4.97 9.18 11.09
N ARG A 163 -6.26 9.09 11.46
CA ARG A 163 -6.69 8.57 12.76
C ARG A 163 -6.36 7.08 12.95
N ILE A 164 -6.47 6.27 11.88
CA ILE A 164 -6.19 4.82 11.92
C ILE A 164 -4.68 4.58 11.91
N TYR A 165 -3.95 5.22 11.02
CA TYR A 165 -2.56 4.91 10.72
C TYR A 165 -1.55 5.88 11.33
N GLY A 166 -1.98 7.05 11.85
CA GLY A 166 -1.16 8.01 12.59
C GLY A 166 0.09 8.43 11.83
N ASP A 167 1.27 8.19 12.40
CA ASP A 167 2.58 8.53 11.85
C ASP A 167 2.92 7.83 10.50
N SER A 168 2.16 6.80 10.15
CA SER A 168 2.26 6.11 8.86
C SER A 168 1.42 6.74 7.76
N PHE A 169 0.64 7.79 8.08
CA PHE A 169 -0.19 8.51 7.12
C PHE A 169 0.65 9.31 6.12
N MET A 170 0.24 9.29 4.85
CA MET A 170 0.80 10.10 3.79
C MET A 170 -0.30 10.69 2.90
N ASP A 171 -0.38 12.00 2.79
CA ASP A 171 -1.26 12.66 1.83
C ASP A 171 -0.66 12.59 0.42
N ILE A 172 -1.38 11.94 -0.51
CA ILE A 172 -0.98 11.78 -1.91
C ILE A 172 -1.86 12.57 -2.89
N THR A 173 -2.51 13.62 -2.44
CA THR A 173 -3.33 14.47 -3.32
C THR A 173 -2.54 15.02 -4.51
N ASP A 174 -1.26 15.33 -4.32
CA ASP A 174 -0.34 15.68 -5.39
C ASP A 174 0.57 14.49 -5.72
N LEU A 175 0.23 13.77 -6.77
CA LEU A 175 0.95 12.60 -7.24
C LEU A 175 2.39 12.92 -7.70
N ASN A 176 2.68 14.14 -8.12
CA ASN A 176 4.03 14.53 -8.53
C ASN A 176 5.00 14.51 -7.33
N GLN A 177 4.49 14.68 -6.13
CA GLN A 177 5.29 14.64 -4.90
C GLN A 177 5.45 13.24 -4.31
N LEU A 178 4.73 12.24 -4.83
CA LEU A 178 4.73 10.90 -4.29
C LEU A 178 6.14 10.28 -4.16
N PRO A 179 7.03 10.33 -5.17
CA PRO A 179 8.39 9.80 -5.04
C PRO A 179 9.20 10.51 -3.96
N VAL A 180 9.05 11.84 -3.85
CA VAL A 180 9.77 12.65 -2.85
C VAL A 180 9.28 12.33 -1.44
N LYS A 181 7.96 12.24 -1.24
CA LYS A 181 7.35 11.90 0.05
C LYS A 181 7.73 10.49 0.49
N LEU A 182 7.72 9.53 -0.45
CA LEU A 182 8.13 8.16 -0.20
C LEU A 182 9.59 8.08 0.25
N THR A 183 10.48 8.75 -0.48
CA THR A 183 11.90 8.84 -0.13
C THR A 183 12.10 9.44 1.27
N ALA A 184 11.36 10.49 1.62
CA ALA A 184 11.42 11.11 2.94
C ALA A 184 10.92 10.18 4.05
N ALA A 185 9.85 9.42 3.80
CA ALA A 185 9.32 8.44 4.74
C ALA A 185 10.33 7.33 5.01
N VAL A 186 10.93 6.76 3.96
CA VAL A 186 11.99 5.74 4.07
C VAL A 186 13.17 6.27 4.86
N LYS A 187 13.70 7.45 4.51
CA LYS A 187 14.83 8.07 5.22
C LYS A 187 14.57 8.31 6.71
N ARG A 188 13.34 8.65 7.07
CA ARG A 188 12.96 8.85 8.48
C ARG A 188 13.05 7.54 9.27
N HIS A 189 12.69 6.42 8.66
CA HIS A 189 12.73 5.10 9.31
C HIS A 189 14.14 4.51 9.39
N MET A 190 15.02 4.89 8.48
CA MET A 190 16.43 4.44 8.47
C MET A 190 17.31 5.17 9.49
N ARG A 191 16.82 6.27 10.09
CA ARG A 191 17.59 7.09 11.05
C ARG A 191 17.32 6.74 12.52
N VAL A 192 16.58 5.67 12.79
CA VAL A 192 16.28 5.20 14.15
C VAL A 192 17.24 4.10 14.59
#